data_b2ed9ac440cbdba13ee6d404462fb1aa
#
_entry.id   b2ed9ac440cbdba13ee6d404462fb1aa
#
_cell.length_a   1.000
_cell.length_b   1.000
_cell.length_c   1.000
_cell.angle_alpha   90.00
_cell.angle_beta   90.00
_cell.angle_gamma   90.00
#
_symmetry.space_group_name_H-M   'P 1'
#
loop_
_entity.id
_entity.type
_entity.pdbx_description
1 polymer ?
#
loop_
_entity_poly.entity_id
_entity_poly.type
_entity_poly.pdbx_seq_one_letter_code
_entity_poly.pdbx_strand_id
1 'polypeptide(L)'
;MGLKILIVEPEKCDGCRDCEKECSLFHFGVADPDLSFIRIKEDGHFGSFIPVVCVACEEAPCIDVCPMNARERRENGAVVTNQDRCIGCRACLYACPFGAVQINRETGKSGSCDLCREDREGPRCVKACAKQKALLYVSSTEVRRIRGEGSVETIKQVLRPQGKESLS
;
A
#
# COMPACT_ATOMS: atom_id res chain seq x y z
N MET A 1 -19.33 -4.81 -11.67
CA MET A 1 -18.80 -4.18 -10.45
C MET A 1 -17.37 -3.76 -10.74
N GLY A 2 -17.02 -2.47 -10.59
CA GLY A 2 -15.65 -2.00 -10.84
C GLY A 2 -14.67 -2.53 -9.79
N LEU A 3 -13.42 -2.77 -10.18
CA LEU A 3 -12.32 -3.11 -9.27
C LEU A 3 -12.20 -2.04 -8.18
N LYS A 4 -12.13 -2.49 -6.92
CA LYS A 4 -11.82 -1.60 -5.80
C LYS A 4 -10.31 -1.57 -5.59
N ILE A 5 -9.78 -0.42 -5.22
CA ILE A 5 -8.37 -0.20 -4.93
C ILE A 5 -8.16 0.38 -3.55
N LEU A 6 -7.01 0.08 -2.97
CA LEU A 6 -6.57 0.65 -1.70
C LEU A 6 -5.82 1.95 -1.99
N ILE A 7 -6.27 3.04 -1.38
CA ILE A 7 -5.62 4.36 -1.44
C ILE A 7 -4.99 4.66 -0.09
N VAL A 8 -3.83 5.31 -0.13
CA VAL A 8 -3.11 5.80 1.03
C VAL A 8 -3.10 7.32 1.00
N GLU A 9 -3.47 7.94 2.12
CA GLU A 9 -3.41 9.38 2.40
C GLU A 9 -2.43 9.59 3.57
N PRO A 10 -1.13 9.73 3.30
CA PRO A 10 -0.09 9.77 4.35
C PRO A 10 -0.28 10.92 5.34
N GLU A 11 -0.77 12.05 4.89
CA GLU A 11 -1.02 13.26 5.70
C GLU A 11 -2.05 13.05 6.81
N LYS A 12 -2.85 12.00 6.74
CA LYS A 12 -3.83 11.61 7.77
C LYS A 12 -3.31 10.54 8.72
N CYS A 13 -2.10 10.00 8.48
CA CYS A 13 -1.54 8.94 9.30
C CYS A 13 -0.88 9.49 10.56
N ASP A 14 -1.30 9.02 11.72
CA ASP A 14 -0.74 9.37 13.03
C ASP A 14 0.28 8.36 13.57
N GLY A 15 0.58 7.31 12.80
CA GLY A 15 1.57 6.29 13.18
C GLY A 15 1.08 5.27 14.22
N CYS A 16 -0.22 5.13 14.48
CA CYS A 16 -0.76 4.22 15.51
C CYS A 16 -0.44 2.72 15.27
N ARG A 17 -0.11 2.33 14.02
CA ARG A 17 0.25 0.96 13.61
C ARG A 17 -0.85 -0.09 13.81
N ASP A 18 -2.08 0.29 14.06
CA ASP A 18 -3.19 -0.66 14.22
C ASP A 18 -3.47 -1.41 12.90
N CYS A 19 -3.24 -0.78 11.76
CA CYS A 19 -3.33 -1.42 10.45
C CYS A 19 -2.31 -2.56 10.27
N GLU A 20 -1.11 -2.45 10.84
CA GLU A 20 -0.09 -3.51 10.82
C GLU A 20 -0.52 -4.69 11.68
N LYS A 21 -1.02 -4.43 12.90
CA LYS A 21 -1.49 -5.44 13.85
C LYS A 21 -2.67 -6.23 13.27
N GLU A 22 -3.68 -5.53 12.76
CA GLU A 22 -4.86 -6.16 12.17
C GLU A 22 -4.54 -6.96 10.91
N CYS A 23 -3.60 -6.49 10.09
CA CYS A 23 -3.14 -7.23 8.92
C CYS A 23 -2.46 -8.54 9.31
N SER A 24 -1.52 -8.51 10.26
CA SER A 24 -0.81 -9.71 10.71
C SER A 24 -1.72 -10.66 11.47
N LEU A 25 -2.63 -10.15 12.29
CA LEU A 25 -3.62 -10.97 13.01
C LEU A 25 -4.53 -11.73 12.03
N PHE A 26 -5.01 -11.06 10.98
CA PHE A 26 -5.87 -11.70 9.98
C PHE A 26 -5.15 -12.77 9.16
N HIS A 27 -3.92 -12.50 8.72
CA HIS A 27 -3.20 -13.40 7.81
C HIS A 27 -2.40 -14.50 8.52
N PHE A 28 -1.99 -14.27 9.75
CA PHE A 28 -1.06 -15.16 10.47
C PHE A 28 -1.55 -15.56 11.87
N GLY A 29 -2.69 -15.03 12.33
CA GLY A 29 -3.27 -15.34 13.65
C GLY A 29 -2.53 -14.70 14.84
N VAL A 30 -1.53 -13.85 14.58
CA VAL A 30 -0.72 -13.17 15.58
C VAL A 30 -0.59 -11.69 15.27
N ALA A 31 -0.63 -10.83 16.29
CA ALA A 31 -0.47 -9.40 16.15
C ALA A 31 1.03 -9.02 16.13
N ASP A 32 1.73 -9.43 15.07
CA ASP A 32 3.14 -9.14 14.85
C ASP A 32 3.31 -8.22 13.64
N PRO A 33 3.67 -6.94 13.83
CA PRO A 33 3.91 -6.00 12.72
C PRO A 33 4.92 -6.53 11.69
N ASP A 34 5.89 -7.34 12.09
CA ASP A 34 6.90 -7.88 11.17
C ASP A 34 6.35 -8.87 10.14
N LEU A 35 5.18 -9.43 10.38
CA LEU A 35 4.47 -10.30 9.45
C LEU A 35 3.45 -9.55 8.57
N SER A 36 3.18 -8.28 8.87
CA SER A 36 2.17 -7.50 8.16
C SER A 36 2.56 -7.22 6.70
N PHE A 37 1.56 -7.19 5.81
CA PHE A 37 1.71 -6.77 4.40
C PHE A 37 1.56 -5.25 4.19
N ILE A 38 1.23 -4.51 5.24
CA ILE A 38 1.29 -3.04 5.28
C ILE A 38 2.33 -2.63 6.31
N ARG A 39 3.11 -1.58 6.04
CA ARG A 39 4.15 -1.08 6.94
C ARG A 39 4.01 0.41 7.12
N ILE A 40 4.09 0.86 8.35
CA ILE A 40 4.22 2.28 8.66
C ILE A 40 5.70 2.63 8.69
N LYS A 41 6.11 3.50 7.77
CA LYS A 41 7.46 4.08 7.75
C LYS A 41 7.41 5.47 8.36
N GLU A 42 8.36 5.76 9.21
CA GLU A 42 8.56 7.07 9.81
C GLU A 42 9.57 7.85 8.97
N ASP A 43 9.18 9.05 8.56
CA ASP A 43 10.11 9.99 7.97
C ASP A 43 10.81 10.76 9.10
N GLY A 44 12.07 10.40 9.34
CA GLY A 44 12.87 10.97 10.41
C GLY A 44 13.16 12.47 10.27
N HIS A 45 12.93 13.08 9.10
CA HIS A 45 13.15 14.51 8.88
C HIS A 45 11.91 15.36 9.19
N PHE A 46 10.72 14.82 8.89
CA PHE A 46 9.46 15.59 9.02
C PHE A 46 8.55 15.04 10.12
N GLY A 47 8.91 13.96 10.79
CA GLY A 47 8.09 13.31 11.82
C GLY A 47 6.75 12.81 11.29
N SER A 48 6.66 12.56 9.98
CA SER A 48 5.46 12.06 9.32
C SER A 48 5.49 10.54 9.20
N PHE A 49 4.30 9.93 9.17
CA PHE A 49 4.14 8.49 9.04
C PHE A 49 3.57 8.13 7.68
N ILE A 50 4.23 7.22 6.96
CA ILE A 50 3.86 6.84 5.61
C ILE A 50 3.44 5.37 5.60
N PRO A 51 2.15 5.05 5.39
CA PRO A 51 1.74 3.67 5.15
C PRO A 51 2.25 3.17 3.80
N VAL A 52 3.04 2.12 3.82
CA VAL A 52 3.56 1.45 2.62
C VAL A 52 2.83 0.12 2.45
N VAL A 53 2.13 -0.03 1.34
CA VAL A 53 1.36 -1.23 0.99
C VAL A 53 1.42 -1.45 -0.53
N CYS A 54 1.18 -2.69 -0.98
CA CYS A 54 1.14 -3.00 -2.41
C CYS A 54 0.00 -2.24 -3.10
N VAL A 55 0.36 -1.44 -4.11
CA VAL A 55 -0.59 -0.64 -4.91
C VAL A 55 -1.14 -1.41 -6.12
N ALA A 56 -0.82 -2.69 -6.24
CA ALA A 56 -1.27 -3.55 -7.33
C ALA A 56 -1.02 -2.95 -8.73
N CYS A 57 0.24 -2.51 -8.98
CA CYS A 57 0.66 -1.84 -10.22
C CYS A 57 0.09 -2.53 -11.47
N GLU A 58 -0.36 -1.76 -12.44
CA GLU A 58 -0.84 -2.28 -13.73
C GLU A 58 0.29 -3.04 -14.45
N GLU A 59 1.44 -2.39 -14.62
CA GLU A 59 2.71 -3.04 -14.96
C GLU A 59 3.44 -3.37 -13.66
N ALA A 60 3.51 -4.64 -13.31
CA ALA A 60 4.02 -5.11 -12.04
C ALA A 60 5.42 -5.71 -12.16
N PRO A 61 6.51 -4.91 -12.03
CA PRO A 61 7.87 -5.40 -12.25
C PRO A 61 8.24 -6.58 -11.33
N CYS A 62 7.57 -6.69 -10.18
CA CYS A 62 7.74 -7.84 -9.29
C CYS A 62 7.19 -9.16 -9.85
N ILE A 63 6.29 -9.13 -10.83
CA ILE A 63 5.84 -10.31 -11.58
C ILE A 63 6.90 -10.66 -12.61
N ASP A 64 7.30 -9.68 -13.41
CA ASP A 64 8.19 -9.87 -14.57
C ASP A 64 9.57 -10.41 -14.16
N VAL A 65 10.08 -9.95 -13.01
CA VAL A 65 11.40 -10.37 -12.51
C VAL A 65 11.40 -11.74 -11.83
N CYS A 66 10.24 -12.37 -11.63
CA CYS A 66 10.15 -13.61 -10.85
C CYS A 66 10.60 -14.82 -11.67
N PRO A 67 11.76 -15.46 -11.41
CA PRO A 67 12.27 -16.57 -12.22
C PRO A 67 11.41 -17.83 -12.12
N MET A 68 10.60 -17.93 -11.06
CA MET A 68 9.74 -19.10 -10.80
C MET A 68 8.27 -18.86 -11.16
N ASN A 69 7.95 -17.70 -11.74
CA ASN A 69 6.56 -17.27 -11.97
C ASN A 69 5.68 -17.44 -10.72
N ALA A 70 6.27 -17.21 -9.55
CA ALA A 70 5.58 -17.32 -8.27
C ALA A 70 4.75 -16.06 -7.95
N ARG A 71 5.06 -14.91 -8.58
CA ARG A 71 4.27 -13.68 -8.44
C ARG A 71 3.18 -13.66 -9.50
N GLU A 72 1.96 -13.44 -9.08
CA GLU A 72 0.80 -13.48 -9.98
C GLU A 72 -0.25 -12.44 -9.59
N ARG A 73 -1.01 -11.99 -10.59
CA ARG A 73 -2.17 -11.11 -10.37
C ARG A 73 -3.43 -11.94 -10.18
N ARG A 74 -4.19 -11.63 -9.15
CA ARG A 74 -5.50 -12.23 -8.88
C ARG A 74 -6.63 -11.44 -9.55
N GLU A 75 -7.81 -12.05 -9.63
CA GLU A 75 -9.01 -11.44 -10.22
C GLU A 75 -9.44 -10.13 -9.53
N ASN A 76 -9.17 -10.00 -8.22
CA ASN A 76 -9.41 -8.75 -7.47
C ASN A 76 -8.35 -7.67 -7.71
N GLY A 77 -7.41 -7.89 -8.63
CA GLY A 77 -6.31 -6.99 -8.97
C GLY A 77 -5.07 -7.13 -8.09
N ALA A 78 -5.16 -7.77 -6.93
CA ALA A 78 -4.01 -7.92 -6.03
C ALA A 78 -2.87 -8.73 -6.68
N VAL A 79 -1.63 -8.31 -6.42
CA VAL A 79 -0.43 -9.04 -6.85
C VAL A 79 0.10 -9.82 -5.66
N VAL A 80 -0.02 -11.13 -5.71
CA VAL A 80 0.31 -12.05 -4.61
C VAL A 80 1.45 -12.99 -4.96
N THR A 81 1.90 -13.76 -3.97
CA THR A 81 2.93 -14.80 -4.16
C THR A 81 2.31 -16.19 -4.00
N ASN A 82 2.48 -17.04 -5.00
CA ASN A 82 2.26 -18.45 -4.85
C ASN A 82 3.39 -19.04 -3.98
N GLN A 83 3.05 -19.48 -2.79
CA GLN A 83 4.02 -19.94 -1.79
C GLN A 83 4.73 -21.23 -2.21
N ASP A 84 4.08 -22.10 -2.99
CA ASP A 84 4.66 -23.38 -3.43
C ASP A 84 5.75 -23.17 -4.47
N ARG A 85 5.62 -22.14 -5.32
CA ARG A 85 6.60 -21.79 -6.35
C ARG A 85 7.72 -20.88 -5.84
N CYS A 86 7.49 -20.16 -4.74
CA CYS A 86 8.45 -19.17 -4.25
C CYS A 86 9.69 -19.84 -3.65
N ILE A 87 10.87 -19.53 -4.21
CA ILE A 87 12.18 -20.01 -3.74
C ILE A 87 12.91 -18.99 -2.83
N GLY A 88 12.28 -17.88 -2.48
CA GLY A 88 12.87 -16.87 -1.60
C GLY A 88 14.02 -16.06 -2.20
N CYS A 89 14.17 -15.99 -3.53
CA CYS A 89 15.28 -15.28 -4.20
C CYS A 89 15.29 -13.75 -4.00
N ARG A 90 14.21 -13.17 -3.49
CA ARG A 90 14.03 -11.73 -3.19
C ARG A 90 14.07 -10.80 -4.41
N ALA A 91 14.14 -11.28 -5.65
CA ALA A 91 14.15 -10.44 -6.84
C ALA A 91 12.95 -9.47 -6.87
N CYS A 92 11.75 -9.94 -6.49
CA CYS A 92 10.54 -9.11 -6.42
C CYS A 92 10.62 -8.00 -5.35
N LEU A 93 11.39 -8.18 -4.26
CA LEU A 93 11.63 -7.15 -3.25
C LEU A 93 12.42 -5.99 -3.84
N TYR A 94 13.51 -6.30 -4.56
CA TYR A 94 14.36 -5.29 -5.18
C TYR A 94 13.71 -4.60 -6.38
N ALA A 95 12.84 -5.31 -7.11
CA ALA A 95 12.12 -4.74 -8.25
C ALA A 95 10.95 -3.85 -7.85
N CYS A 96 10.48 -3.90 -6.60
CA CYS A 96 9.34 -3.12 -6.16
C CYS A 96 9.72 -1.66 -5.90
N PRO A 97 9.23 -0.67 -6.68
CA PRO A 97 9.59 0.73 -6.50
C PRO A 97 9.01 1.34 -5.21
N PHE A 98 8.03 0.66 -4.60
CA PHE A 98 7.36 1.12 -3.38
C PHE A 98 7.86 0.41 -2.11
N GLY A 99 8.74 -0.60 -2.23
CA GLY A 99 9.18 -1.40 -1.09
C GLY A 99 8.05 -2.18 -0.39
N ALA A 100 6.98 -2.51 -1.13
CA ALA A 100 5.76 -3.11 -0.57
C ALA A 100 5.77 -4.65 -0.52
N VAL A 101 6.82 -5.29 -1.04
CA VAL A 101 7.02 -6.74 -0.90
C VAL A 101 7.63 -7.01 0.46
N GLN A 102 7.04 -7.96 1.19
CA GLN A 102 7.56 -8.40 2.48
C GLN A 102 8.19 -9.78 2.35
N ILE A 103 9.19 -10.06 3.17
CA ILE A 103 9.80 -11.40 3.27
C ILE A 103 9.44 -11.96 4.65
N ASN A 104 8.76 -13.09 4.65
CA ASN A 104 8.49 -13.82 5.88
C ASN A 104 9.83 -14.37 6.42
N ARG A 105 10.15 -14.04 7.66
CA ARG A 105 11.46 -14.38 8.27
C ARG A 105 11.62 -15.87 8.53
N GLU A 106 10.53 -16.58 8.77
CA GLU A 106 10.56 -18.02 9.07
C GLU A 106 10.72 -18.86 7.80
N THR A 107 9.97 -18.50 6.75
CA THR A 107 9.97 -19.26 5.49
C THR A 107 10.96 -18.74 4.44
N GLY A 108 11.46 -17.51 4.60
CA GLY A 108 12.26 -16.81 3.60
C GLY A 108 11.50 -16.41 2.33
N LYS A 109 10.20 -16.72 2.25
CA LYS A 109 9.37 -16.48 1.07
C LYS A 109 8.77 -15.09 1.06
N SER A 110 8.50 -14.58 -0.15
CA SER A 110 7.90 -13.26 -0.31
C SER A 110 6.38 -13.28 -0.11
N GLY A 111 5.84 -12.13 0.29
CA GLY A 111 4.41 -11.87 0.38
C GLY A 111 4.10 -10.42 0.07
N SER A 112 2.85 -10.11 -0.18
CA SER A 112 2.32 -8.74 -0.35
C SER A 112 0.82 -8.74 -0.14
N CYS A 113 0.25 -7.55 0.02
CA CYS A 113 -1.17 -7.35 0.25
C CYS A 113 -2.04 -8.06 -0.80
N ASP A 114 -2.99 -8.86 -0.36
CA ASP A 114 -3.99 -9.58 -1.16
C ASP A 114 -5.37 -8.92 -1.12
N LEU A 115 -5.46 -7.73 -0.51
CA LEU A 115 -6.69 -6.97 -0.22
C LEU A 115 -7.64 -7.70 0.73
N CYS A 116 -7.14 -8.58 1.61
CA CYS A 116 -7.90 -9.43 2.52
C CYS A 116 -9.04 -10.16 1.80
N ARG A 117 -8.73 -10.81 0.70
CA ARG A 117 -9.66 -11.43 -0.25
C ARG A 117 -10.71 -12.33 0.42
N GLU A 118 -10.35 -13.00 1.52
CA GLU A 118 -11.23 -13.90 2.25
C GLU A 118 -12.20 -13.16 3.20
N ASP A 119 -11.98 -11.87 3.44
CA ASP A 119 -12.88 -11.04 4.22
C ASP A 119 -13.92 -10.35 3.34
N ARG A 120 -15.18 -10.72 3.48
CA ARG A 120 -16.31 -10.14 2.73
C ARG A 120 -16.51 -8.64 2.99
N GLU A 121 -16.03 -8.15 4.11
CA GLU A 121 -16.18 -6.75 4.51
C GLU A 121 -15.02 -5.86 4.01
N GLY A 122 -14.01 -6.44 3.36
CA GLY A 122 -12.86 -5.73 2.77
C GLY A 122 -11.62 -5.66 3.66
N PRO A 123 -10.61 -4.89 3.27
CA PRO A 123 -9.31 -4.90 3.92
C PRO A 123 -9.35 -4.53 5.41
N ARG A 124 -8.81 -5.37 6.25
CA ARG A 124 -8.76 -5.19 7.72
C ARG A 124 -8.04 -3.92 8.15
N CYS A 125 -6.96 -3.58 7.46
CA CYS A 125 -6.20 -2.36 7.71
C CYS A 125 -7.04 -1.08 7.51
N VAL A 126 -7.98 -1.07 6.56
CA VAL A 126 -8.90 0.06 6.34
C VAL A 126 -9.89 0.19 7.51
N LYS A 127 -10.42 -0.94 8.00
CA LYS A 127 -11.30 -0.95 9.18
C LYS A 127 -10.59 -0.44 10.43
N ALA A 128 -9.34 -0.89 10.64
CA ALA A 128 -8.52 -0.43 11.75
C ALA A 128 -8.21 1.07 11.67
N CYS A 129 -8.11 1.62 10.46
CA CYS A 129 -7.83 3.03 10.20
C CYS A 129 -9.10 3.92 10.16
N ALA A 130 -10.22 3.47 10.72
CA ALA A 130 -11.51 4.16 10.64
C ALA A 130 -11.50 5.57 11.25
N LYS A 131 -10.67 5.81 12.24
CA LYS A 131 -10.52 7.09 12.95
C LYS A 131 -9.77 8.12 12.09
N GLN A 132 -8.59 7.77 11.60
CA GLN A 132 -7.68 8.64 10.85
C GLN A 132 -8.07 8.74 9.38
N LYS A 133 -8.67 7.66 8.84
CA LYS A 133 -9.03 7.53 7.42
C LYS A 133 -7.84 7.75 6.47
N ALA A 134 -6.64 7.38 6.92
CA ALA A 134 -5.43 7.39 6.11
C ALA A 134 -5.41 6.26 5.07
N LEU A 135 -6.28 5.27 5.22
CA LEU A 135 -6.46 4.16 4.28
C LEU A 135 -7.92 4.13 3.80
N LEU A 136 -8.10 4.10 2.48
CA LEU A 136 -9.42 4.05 1.85
C LEU A 136 -9.50 2.87 0.89
N TYR A 137 -10.64 2.19 0.83
CA TYR A 137 -10.88 1.11 -0.12
C TYR A 137 -12.09 1.46 -0.99
N VAL A 138 -11.82 1.97 -2.18
CA VAL A 138 -12.79 2.64 -3.05
C VAL A 138 -12.81 2.06 -4.46
N SER A 139 -13.90 2.27 -5.17
CA SER A 139 -14.02 1.90 -6.58
C SER A 139 -13.15 2.79 -7.47
N SER A 140 -12.76 2.30 -8.64
CA SER A 140 -11.98 3.07 -9.62
C SER A 140 -12.68 4.37 -10.07
N THR A 141 -14.01 4.42 -10.01
CA THR A 141 -14.80 5.62 -10.32
C THR A 141 -14.71 6.67 -9.22
N GLU A 142 -14.69 6.25 -7.96
CA GLU A 142 -14.51 7.15 -6.80
C GLU A 142 -13.10 7.74 -6.76
N VAL A 143 -12.09 6.97 -7.19
CA VAL A 143 -10.70 7.47 -7.28
C VAL A 143 -10.58 8.65 -8.22
N ARG A 144 -11.24 8.60 -9.39
CA ARG A 144 -11.24 9.72 -10.34
C ARG A 144 -11.80 10.99 -9.72
N ARG A 145 -12.83 10.86 -8.91
CA ARG A 145 -13.43 11.97 -8.17
C ARG A 145 -12.47 12.54 -7.12
N ILE A 146 -11.92 11.71 -6.26
CA ILE A 146 -10.99 12.12 -5.20
C ILE A 146 -9.74 12.78 -5.80
N ARG A 147 -9.12 12.18 -6.83
CA ARG A 147 -7.95 12.74 -7.51
C ARG A 147 -8.27 13.99 -8.33
N GLY A 148 -9.48 14.07 -8.90
CA GLY A 148 -9.92 15.25 -9.64
C GLY A 148 -10.04 16.48 -8.74
N GLU A 149 -10.61 16.31 -7.55
CA GLU A 149 -10.72 17.37 -6.56
C GLU A 149 -9.34 17.82 -6.02
N GLY A 150 -8.47 16.86 -5.68
CA GLY A 150 -7.10 17.15 -5.20
C GLY A 150 -6.18 17.74 -6.27
N SER A 151 -6.29 17.30 -7.52
CA SER A 151 -5.44 17.81 -8.62
C SER A 151 -5.72 19.27 -8.95
N VAL A 152 -6.97 19.69 -8.89
CA VAL A 152 -7.34 21.11 -9.14
C VAL A 152 -6.78 22.02 -8.03
N GLU A 153 -6.84 21.61 -6.78
CA GLU A 153 -6.29 22.39 -5.68
C GLU A 153 -4.77 22.46 -5.69
N THR A 154 -4.11 21.36 -6.01
CA THR A 154 -2.65 21.31 -6.19
C THR A 154 -2.20 22.20 -7.35
N ILE A 155 -2.90 22.16 -8.50
CA ILE A 155 -2.61 23.03 -9.64
C ILE A 155 -2.81 24.49 -9.27
N LYS A 156 -3.87 24.84 -8.54
CA LYS A 156 -4.10 26.21 -8.06
C LYS A 156 -2.98 26.70 -7.12
N GLN A 157 -2.44 25.83 -6.25
CA GLN A 157 -1.32 26.17 -5.38
C GLN A 157 -0.03 26.39 -6.17
N VAL A 158 0.27 25.55 -7.15
CA VAL A 158 1.48 25.66 -8.00
C VAL A 158 1.40 26.89 -8.91
N LEU A 159 0.20 27.22 -9.41
CA LEU A 159 -0.02 28.36 -10.31
C LEU A 159 -0.21 29.70 -9.58
N ARG A 160 -0.25 29.76 -8.24
CA ARG A 160 -0.21 31.03 -7.52
C ARG A 160 1.13 31.70 -7.80
N PRO A 161 1.14 32.91 -8.39
CA PRO A 161 2.39 33.64 -8.60
C PRO A 161 3.01 33.88 -7.21
N GLN A 162 4.22 33.42 -7.02
CA GLN A 162 5.03 33.78 -5.87
C GLN A 162 5.15 35.29 -5.88
N GLY A 163 4.57 35.94 -4.89
CA GLY A 163 4.62 37.37 -4.76
C GLY A 163 6.06 37.81 -4.84
N LYS A 164 6.34 38.76 -5.74
CA LYS A 164 7.60 39.48 -5.77
C LYS A 164 7.78 40.13 -4.37
N GLU A 165 8.66 39.58 -3.55
CA GLU A 165 9.22 40.33 -2.44
C GLU A 165 9.96 41.52 -3.07
N SER A 166 9.38 42.69 -2.89
CA SER A 166 10.02 43.96 -3.22
C SER A 166 11.25 44.13 -2.34
N LEU A 167 12.43 43.95 -2.95
CA LEU A 167 13.68 44.47 -2.43
C LEU A 167 13.56 45.99 -2.36
N SER A 168 13.42 46.51 -1.17
CA SER A 168 13.67 47.93 -0.81
C SER A 168 14.86 48.02 0.15
#